data_93bfd9a0b88246621c4dfd4a8d9677af
#
_entry.id   93bfd9a0b88246621c4dfd4a8d9677af
#
_cell.length_a   1.000
_cell.length_b   1.000
_cell.length_c   1.000
_cell.angle_alpha   90.00
_cell.angle_beta   90.00
_cell.angle_gamma   90.00
#
_symmetry.space_group_name_H-M   'P 1'
#
loop_
_entity.id
_entity.type
_entity.pdbx_description
1 polymer ?
#
loop_
_entity_poly.entity_id
_entity_poly.type
_entity_poly.pdbx_seq_one_letter_code
_entity_poly.pdbx_strand_id
1 'polypeptide(L)'
;MGGATEDDVAQISFGYGTFTGALGLHGGLEKIGASVIPMSSGNTNKQIMFLTDMGVTLLVATPSYALHLGEEIRKRGIDPSKDLKVHIGLFGGEGMTEPMRDEMHKVWGDQFVCTQNYGMSELCGPGVAGECTELCGMHVNEDWFIPEIIDAKTEEVLPPGEKGE
;
A
#
# COMPACT_ATOMS: atom_id res chain seq x y z
N MET A 1 10.10 -2.25 -5.07
CA MET A 1 9.24 -3.04 -4.19
C MET A 1 7.80 -2.85 -4.64
N GLY A 2 6.87 -3.75 -4.29
CA GLY A 2 5.44 -3.62 -4.61
C GLY A 2 5.02 -3.77 -6.08
N GLY A 3 5.93 -3.96 -7.01
CA GLY A 3 5.64 -4.24 -8.43
C GLY A 3 5.25 -3.02 -9.29
N ALA A 4 5.23 -1.81 -8.74
CA ALA A 4 4.89 -0.60 -9.51
C ALA A 4 5.95 -0.25 -10.57
N THR A 5 5.50 0.21 -11.74
CA THR A 5 6.32 0.58 -12.91
C THR A 5 5.95 1.94 -13.47
N GLU A 6 6.68 2.41 -14.48
CA GLU A 6 6.39 3.65 -15.22
C GLU A 6 5.07 3.61 -16.02
N ASP A 7 4.56 2.42 -16.30
CA ASP A 7 3.31 2.23 -17.03
C ASP A 7 2.06 2.37 -16.15
N ASP A 8 2.24 2.49 -14.83
CA ASP A 8 1.13 2.52 -13.90
C ASP A 8 0.46 3.90 -13.79
N VAL A 9 -0.85 3.86 -13.57
CA VAL A 9 -1.68 4.99 -13.15
C VAL A 9 -2.07 4.76 -11.70
N ALA A 10 -1.45 5.49 -10.80
CA ALA A 10 -1.61 5.32 -9.35
C ALA A 10 -2.62 6.32 -8.79
N GLN A 11 -3.66 5.82 -8.12
CA GLN A 11 -4.56 6.66 -7.32
C GLN A 11 -4.15 6.64 -5.86
N ILE A 12 -3.83 7.81 -5.30
CA ILE A 12 -3.48 7.96 -3.89
C ILE A 12 -4.70 8.42 -3.10
N SER A 13 -5.20 7.53 -2.25
CA SER A 13 -6.38 7.72 -1.41
C SER A 13 -6.03 8.05 0.05
N PHE A 14 -4.77 8.40 0.31
CA PHE A 14 -4.32 8.98 1.59
C PHE A 14 -4.53 10.51 1.63
N GLY A 15 -4.73 11.05 2.83
CA GLY A 15 -4.82 12.49 3.02
C GLY A 15 -3.48 13.20 2.74
N TYR A 16 -3.50 14.25 1.92
CA TYR A 16 -2.33 15.07 1.58
C TYR A 16 -2.01 16.19 2.60
N GLY A 17 -2.71 16.22 3.72
CA GLY A 17 -2.48 17.22 4.76
C GLY A 17 -1.21 16.96 5.57
N THR A 18 -1.37 16.63 6.84
CA THR A 18 -0.25 16.36 7.75
C THR A 18 0.20 14.89 7.77
N PHE A 19 -0.38 14.04 6.95
CA PHE A 19 -0.03 12.62 6.85
C PHE A 19 1.08 12.43 5.80
N THR A 20 2.25 11.99 6.25
CA THR A 20 3.46 11.87 5.40
C THR A 20 3.35 10.79 4.32
N GLY A 21 2.52 9.77 4.54
CA GLY A 21 2.37 8.63 3.62
C GLY A 21 1.95 9.01 2.21
N ALA A 22 1.05 9.99 2.07
CA ALA A 22 0.59 10.44 0.76
C ALA A 22 1.72 11.05 -0.07
N LEU A 23 2.42 12.05 0.50
CA LEU A 23 3.47 12.78 -0.21
C LEU A 23 4.69 11.90 -0.52
N GLY A 24 5.09 11.03 0.41
CA GLY A 24 6.22 10.13 0.21
C GLY A 24 5.97 9.11 -0.90
N LEU A 25 4.79 8.48 -0.92
CA LEU A 25 4.42 7.54 -1.98
C LEU A 25 4.18 8.24 -3.32
N HIS A 26 3.60 9.44 -3.32
CA HIS A 26 3.47 10.29 -4.52
C HIS A 26 4.84 10.54 -5.17
N GLY A 27 5.78 11.10 -4.41
CA GLY A 27 7.11 11.38 -4.94
C GLY A 27 7.88 10.13 -5.37
N GLY A 28 7.69 9.00 -4.68
CA GLY A 28 8.25 7.71 -5.08
C GLY A 28 7.69 7.22 -6.41
N LEU A 29 6.38 7.29 -6.61
CA LEU A 29 5.70 6.88 -7.83
C LEU A 29 6.07 7.79 -9.02
N GLU A 30 6.09 9.12 -8.83
CA GLU A 30 6.57 10.04 -9.86
C GLU A 30 8.03 9.77 -10.25
N LYS A 31 8.88 9.44 -9.28
CA LYS A 31 10.30 9.15 -9.52
C LYS A 31 10.53 7.91 -10.39
N ILE A 32 9.66 6.91 -10.33
CA ILE A 32 9.70 5.74 -11.22
C ILE A 32 9.01 5.97 -12.55
N GLY A 33 8.37 7.14 -12.76
CA GLY A 33 7.70 7.50 -14.00
C GLY A 33 6.20 7.21 -14.06
N ALA A 34 5.61 6.67 -13.00
CA ALA A 34 4.17 6.39 -12.95
C ALA A 34 3.34 7.69 -12.97
N SER A 35 2.16 7.62 -13.56
CA SER A 35 1.18 8.71 -13.49
C SER A 35 0.49 8.71 -12.14
N VAL A 36 0.42 9.86 -11.45
CA VAL A 36 -0.16 9.93 -10.11
C VAL A 36 -1.42 10.78 -10.08
N ILE A 37 -2.50 10.21 -9.54
CA ILE A 37 -3.76 10.91 -9.25
C ILE A 37 -3.81 11.21 -7.75
N PRO A 38 -3.59 12.46 -7.30
CA PRO A 38 -3.57 12.84 -5.90
C PRO A 38 -5.00 13.05 -5.36
N MET A 39 -5.75 11.96 -5.28
CA MET A 39 -7.18 12.01 -4.94
C MET A 39 -7.43 12.48 -3.51
N SER A 40 -6.48 12.25 -2.59
CA SER A 40 -6.62 12.48 -1.16
C SER A 40 -7.67 11.56 -0.49
N SER A 41 -7.91 11.74 0.79
CA SER A 41 -8.88 10.95 1.55
C SER A 41 -10.32 11.46 1.37
N GLY A 42 -11.30 10.62 1.68
CA GLY A 42 -12.73 10.95 1.65
C GLY A 42 -13.35 10.93 0.25
N ASN A 43 -14.60 11.36 0.15
CA ASN A 43 -15.40 11.41 -1.07
C ASN A 43 -15.38 10.08 -1.88
N THR A 44 -15.87 9.01 -1.29
CA THR A 44 -15.93 7.67 -1.89
C THR A 44 -16.50 7.65 -3.31
N ASN A 45 -17.50 8.48 -3.60
CA ASN A 45 -18.08 8.56 -4.94
C ASN A 45 -17.08 9.04 -5.99
N LYS A 46 -16.28 10.04 -5.65
CA LYS A 46 -15.25 10.58 -6.52
C LYS A 46 -14.08 9.62 -6.64
N GLN A 47 -13.70 8.94 -5.56
CA GLN A 47 -12.69 7.88 -5.60
C GLN A 47 -13.06 6.80 -6.63
N ILE A 48 -14.31 6.31 -6.57
CA ILE A 48 -14.80 5.28 -7.50
C ILE A 48 -14.84 5.80 -8.94
N MET A 49 -15.31 7.03 -9.16
CA MET A 49 -15.33 7.65 -10.48
C MET A 49 -13.92 7.67 -11.10
N PHE A 50 -12.89 8.05 -10.34
CA PHE A 50 -11.52 8.06 -10.85
C PHE A 50 -11.00 6.65 -11.13
N LEU A 51 -11.29 5.67 -10.26
CA LEU A 51 -10.93 4.26 -10.49
C LEU A 51 -11.53 3.73 -11.80
N THR A 52 -12.76 4.12 -12.12
CA THR A 52 -13.46 3.67 -13.35
C THR A 52 -13.03 4.44 -14.61
N ASP A 53 -12.87 5.76 -14.52
CA ASP A 53 -12.78 6.62 -15.70
C ASP A 53 -11.33 6.88 -16.10
N MET A 54 -10.37 6.85 -15.17
CA MET A 54 -8.98 7.23 -15.42
C MET A 54 -8.05 6.05 -15.71
N GLY A 55 -8.58 4.83 -15.75
CA GLY A 55 -7.79 3.65 -16.03
C GLY A 55 -6.74 3.33 -14.97
N VAL A 56 -7.05 3.62 -13.71
CA VAL A 56 -6.18 3.35 -12.56
C VAL A 56 -5.75 1.89 -12.52
N THR A 57 -4.47 1.65 -12.36
CA THR A 57 -3.85 0.32 -12.27
C THR A 57 -3.33 0.01 -10.88
N LEU A 58 -2.99 1.04 -10.10
CA LEU A 58 -2.42 0.93 -8.77
C LEU A 58 -3.23 1.78 -7.77
N LEU A 59 -3.67 1.14 -6.68
CA LEU A 59 -4.38 1.80 -5.59
C LEU A 59 -3.47 1.95 -4.36
N VAL A 60 -3.28 3.18 -3.90
CA VAL A 60 -2.58 3.52 -2.65
C VAL A 60 -3.60 3.91 -1.60
N ALA A 61 -3.73 3.12 -0.54
CA ALA A 61 -4.74 3.31 0.51
C ALA A 61 -4.34 2.61 1.82
N THR A 62 -5.17 2.76 2.86
CA THR A 62 -5.14 1.79 3.95
C THR A 62 -5.84 0.49 3.52
N PRO A 63 -5.45 -0.67 4.06
CA PRO A 63 -6.12 -1.94 3.75
C PRO A 63 -7.63 -1.90 3.97
N SER A 64 -8.06 -1.38 5.12
CA SER A 64 -9.49 -1.27 5.44
C SER A 64 -10.26 -0.40 4.44
N TYR A 65 -9.65 0.70 3.98
CA TYR A 65 -10.29 1.57 3.00
C TYR A 65 -10.38 0.94 1.61
N ALA A 66 -9.37 0.18 1.20
CA ALA A 66 -9.39 -0.55 -0.06
C ALA A 66 -10.50 -1.61 -0.10
N LEU A 67 -10.73 -2.33 1.00
CA LEU A 67 -11.87 -3.25 1.13
C LEU A 67 -13.19 -2.49 1.01
N HIS A 68 -13.34 -1.39 1.76
CA HIS A 68 -14.53 -0.54 1.70
C HIS A 68 -14.82 -0.02 0.28
N LEU A 69 -13.78 0.45 -0.44
CA LEU A 69 -13.94 0.90 -1.83
C LEU A 69 -14.43 -0.23 -2.74
N GLY A 70 -13.84 -1.41 -2.63
CA GLY A 70 -14.24 -2.55 -3.44
C GLY A 70 -15.67 -3.00 -3.19
N GLU A 71 -16.12 -3.00 -1.92
CA GLU A 71 -17.52 -3.26 -1.57
C GLU A 71 -18.47 -2.21 -2.15
N GLU A 72 -18.12 -0.93 -2.05
CA GLU A 72 -18.93 0.18 -2.59
C GLU A 72 -19.01 0.15 -4.13
N ILE A 73 -17.95 -0.29 -4.79
CA ILE A 73 -17.92 -0.53 -6.25
C ILE A 73 -18.90 -1.65 -6.60
N ARG A 74 -18.85 -2.78 -5.88
CA ARG A 74 -19.76 -3.92 -6.09
C ARG A 74 -21.22 -3.58 -5.87
N LYS A 75 -21.55 -2.75 -4.88
CA LYS A 75 -22.92 -2.26 -4.65
C LYS A 75 -23.48 -1.47 -5.84
N ARG A 76 -22.61 -0.96 -6.71
CA ARG A 76 -22.99 -0.25 -7.95
C ARG A 76 -23.10 -1.18 -9.16
N GLY A 77 -22.95 -2.48 -8.97
CA GLY A 77 -23.01 -3.48 -10.02
C GLY A 77 -21.72 -3.59 -10.87
N ILE A 78 -20.62 -3.01 -10.39
CA ILE A 78 -19.29 -3.09 -11.01
C ILE A 78 -18.50 -4.21 -10.32
N ASP A 79 -17.88 -5.09 -11.08
CA ASP A 79 -16.96 -6.11 -10.56
C ASP A 79 -15.53 -5.58 -10.62
N PRO A 80 -14.88 -5.25 -9.47
CA PRO A 80 -13.53 -4.70 -9.48
C PRO A 80 -12.52 -5.56 -10.24
N SER A 81 -12.66 -6.89 -10.19
CA SER A 81 -11.73 -7.82 -10.81
C SER A 81 -11.85 -7.92 -12.34
N LYS A 82 -12.97 -7.47 -12.92
CA LYS A 82 -13.26 -7.60 -14.35
C LYS A 82 -13.41 -6.26 -15.06
N ASP A 83 -14.02 -5.30 -14.36
CA ASP A 83 -14.43 -4.03 -14.97
C ASP A 83 -13.40 -2.92 -14.73
N LEU A 84 -12.47 -3.11 -13.78
CA LEU A 84 -11.40 -2.17 -13.49
C LEU A 84 -10.03 -2.70 -13.93
N LYS A 85 -9.07 -1.81 -14.06
CA LYS A 85 -7.68 -2.15 -14.41
C LYS A 85 -6.78 -2.29 -13.17
N VAL A 86 -7.30 -2.05 -11.99
CA VAL A 86 -6.55 -2.08 -10.73
C VAL A 86 -6.05 -3.49 -10.47
N HIS A 87 -4.75 -3.69 -10.44
CA HIS A 87 -4.11 -4.97 -10.20
C HIS A 87 -3.04 -4.93 -9.13
N ILE A 88 -2.67 -3.72 -8.65
CA ILE A 88 -1.73 -3.53 -7.54
C ILE A 88 -2.40 -2.71 -6.45
N GLY A 89 -2.30 -3.18 -5.20
CA GLY A 89 -2.57 -2.44 -3.98
C GLY A 89 -1.26 -2.18 -3.23
N LEU A 90 -0.93 -0.91 -3.03
CA LEU A 90 0.19 -0.50 -2.19
C LEU A 90 -0.38 0.10 -0.90
N PHE A 91 -0.36 -0.69 0.16
CA PHE A 91 -1.08 -0.40 1.40
C PHE A 91 -0.14 -0.01 2.54
N GLY A 92 -0.63 0.81 3.45
CA GLY A 92 0.11 1.24 4.63
C GLY A 92 -0.77 1.97 5.63
N GLY A 93 -0.17 2.41 6.73
CA GLY A 93 -0.87 3.09 7.83
C GLY A 93 -1.68 2.18 8.75
N GLU A 94 -1.93 0.94 8.32
CA GLU A 94 -2.57 -0.13 9.10
C GLU A 94 -1.86 -1.45 8.81
N GLY A 95 -1.83 -2.36 9.79
CA GLY A 95 -1.36 -3.71 9.54
C GLY A 95 -2.37 -4.49 8.70
N MET A 96 -1.87 -5.31 7.78
CA MET A 96 -2.68 -6.23 6.99
C MET A 96 -2.40 -7.67 7.42
N THR A 97 -3.45 -8.37 7.86
CA THR A 97 -3.36 -9.79 8.22
C THR A 97 -3.62 -10.68 7.01
N GLU A 98 -3.20 -11.95 7.08
CA GLU A 98 -3.51 -12.92 6.00
C GLU A 98 -5.02 -13.06 5.73
N PRO A 99 -5.92 -13.15 6.75
CA PRO A 99 -7.35 -13.13 6.48
C PRO A 99 -7.84 -11.88 5.75
N MET A 100 -7.24 -10.72 6.02
CA MET A 100 -7.57 -9.49 5.30
C MET A 100 -7.07 -9.51 3.86
N ARG A 101 -5.92 -10.13 3.60
CA ARG A 101 -5.39 -10.37 2.24
C ARG A 101 -6.31 -11.28 1.45
N ASP A 102 -6.83 -12.35 2.07
CA ASP A 102 -7.82 -13.24 1.47
C ASP A 102 -9.12 -12.50 1.09
N GLU A 103 -9.58 -11.58 1.95
CA GLU A 103 -10.74 -10.74 1.62
C GLU A 103 -10.43 -9.76 0.47
N MET A 104 -9.21 -9.21 0.41
CA MET A 104 -8.78 -8.41 -0.75
C MET A 104 -8.89 -9.20 -2.05
N HIS A 105 -8.39 -10.42 -2.09
CA HIS A 105 -8.48 -11.28 -3.29
C HIS A 105 -9.93 -11.59 -3.67
N LYS A 106 -10.82 -11.82 -2.70
CA LYS A 106 -12.25 -12.00 -2.99
C LYS A 106 -12.88 -10.75 -3.59
N VAL A 107 -12.43 -9.57 -3.20
CA VAL A 107 -13.00 -8.28 -3.64
C VAL A 107 -12.39 -7.84 -4.97
N TRP A 108 -11.06 -7.84 -5.09
CA TRP A 108 -10.34 -7.29 -6.22
C TRP A 108 -9.89 -8.33 -7.26
N GLY A 109 -10.00 -9.63 -6.92
CA GLY A 109 -9.62 -10.75 -7.76
C GLY A 109 -8.31 -11.40 -7.34
N ASP A 110 -8.11 -12.68 -7.73
CA ASP A 110 -6.94 -13.49 -7.33
C ASP A 110 -5.60 -12.94 -7.88
N GLN A 111 -5.65 -12.14 -8.95
CA GLN A 111 -4.46 -11.54 -9.55
C GLN A 111 -4.05 -10.22 -8.91
N PHE A 112 -4.82 -9.75 -7.94
CA PHE A 112 -4.54 -8.47 -7.26
C PHE A 112 -3.36 -8.62 -6.31
N VAL A 113 -2.28 -7.90 -6.58
CA VAL A 113 -1.06 -7.93 -5.76
C VAL A 113 -1.22 -6.95 -4.59
N CYS A 114 -1.41 -7.49 -3.38
CA CYS A 114 -1.56 -6.70 -2.16
C CYS A 114 -0.23 -6.58 -1.43
N THR A 115 0.46 -5.46 -1.52
CA THR A 115 1.72 -5.23 -0.80
C THR A 115 1.55 -4.21 0.32
N GLN A 116 2.31 -4.39 1.38
CA GLN A 116 2.38 -3.45 2.50
C GLN A 116 3.63 -2.58 2.43
N ASN A 117 3.47 -1.34 2.85
CA ASN A 117 4.55 -0.39 3.08
C ASN A 117 4.50 0.06 4.54
N TYR A 118 5.60 -0.10 5.25
CA TYR A 118 5.77 0.37 6.61
C TYR A 118 6.53 1.70 6.64
N GLY A 119 6.08 2.59 7.49
CA GLY A 119 6.74 3.84 7.76
C GLY A 119 6.04 4.63 8.85
N MET A 120 6.71 5.66 9.34
CA MET A 120 6.20 6.56 10.37
C MET A 120 6.82 7.94 10.21
N SER A 121 6.14 8.97 10.69
CA SER A 121 6.60 10.36 10.56
C SER A 121 7.94 10.60 11.22
N GLU A 122 8.20 9.93 12.35
CA GLU A 122 9.44 10.01 13.12
C GLU A 122 10.65 9.44 12.36
N LEU A 123 10.40 8.58 11.37
CA LEU A 123 11.41 7.99 10.48
C LEU A 123 11.31 8.55 9.05
N CYS A 124 10.96 9.82 8.91
CA CYS A 124 10.87 10.54 7.63
C CYS A 124 9.75 10.08 6.69
N GLY A 125 8.79 9.30 7.15
CA GLY A 125 7.59 8.95 6.38
C GLY A 125 7.51 7.49 5.90
N PRO A 126 6.84 7.22 4.77
CA PRO A 126 6.71 5.87 4.25
C PRO A 126 8.04 5.36 3.68
N GLY A 127 8.19 4.04 3.60
CA GLY A 127 9.34 3.43 2.97
C GLY A 127 10.47 3.08 3.93
N VAL A 128 10.22 2.94 5.22
CA VAL A 128 11.16 2.29 6.15
C VAL A 128 11.35 0.84 5.78
N ALA A 129 10.23 0.14 5.52
CA ALA A 129 10.23 -1.22 5.00
C ALA A 129 9.02 -1.45 4.08
N GLY A 130 9.09 -2.44 3.22
CA GLY A 130 7.99 -2.79 2.33
C GLY A 130 8.06 -4.20 1.81
N GLU A 131 6.91 -4.78 1.50
CA GLU A 131 6.81 -6.07 0.85
C GLU A 131 7.21 -5.97 -0.63
N CYS A 132 7.75 -7.05 -1.14
CA CYS A 132 7.87 -7.29 -2.58
C CYS A 132 6.73 -8.20 -3.06
N THR A 133 6.74 -8.55 -4.33
CA THR A 133 5.73 -9.43 -4.94
C THR A 133 5.75 -10.87 -4.42
N GLU A 134 6.81 -11.28 -3.71
CA GLU A 134 6.89 -12.61 -3.07
C GLU A 134 6.05 -12.70 -1.77
N LEU A 135 5.64 -11.55 -1.19
CA LEU A 135 4.78 -11.45 -0.02
C LEU A 135 5.26 -12.26 1.21
N CYS A 136 6.57 -12.39 1.35
CA CYS A 136 7.23 -13.17 2.41
C CYS A 136 7.96 -12.27 3.41
N GLY A 137 7.24 -11.34 4.03
CA GLY A 137 7.78 -10.35 4.95
C GLY A 137 8.24 -9.07 4.25
N MET A 138 8.71 -8.10 5.03
CA MET A 138 9.13 -6.79 4.55
C MET A 138 10.64 -6.69 4.40
N HIS A 139 11.08 -6.06 3.33
CA HIS A 139 12.47 -5.64 3.15
C HIS A 139 12.67 -4.29 3.81
N VAL A 140 13.64 -4.18 4.71
CA VAL A 140 14.05 -2.89 5.29
C VAL A 140 14.93 -2.15 4.30
N ASN A 141 14.76 -0.85 4.18
CA ASN A 141 15.61 0.01 3.36
C ASN A 141 16.92 0.32 4.09
N GLU A 142 17.87 -0.62 4.06
CA GLU A 142 19.15 -0.55 4.75
C GLU A 142 20.08 0.57 4.25
N ASP A 143 19.79 1.17 3.09
CA ASP A 143 20.45 2.39 2.61
C ASP A 143 20.21 3.62 3.49
N TRP A 144 19.09 3.61 4.24
CA TRP A 144 18.62 4.73 5.08
C TRP A 144 18.45 4.37 6.55
N PHE A 145 18.25 3.09 6.87
CA PHE A 145 17.94 2.61 8.20
C PHE A 145 18.85 1.45 8.59
N ILE A 146 19.32 1.45 9.82
CA ILE A 146 20.05 0.34 10.41
C ILE A 146 19.08 -0.36 11.37
N PRO A 147 18.53 -1.56 11.01
CA PRO A 147 17.69 -2.32 11.91
C PRO A 147 18.55 -3.01 12.97
N GLU A 148 18.13 -2.90 14.22
CA GLU A 148 18.68 -3.66 15.34
C GLU A 148 17.55 -4.54 15.91
N ILE A 149 17.76 -5.84 15.94
CA ILE A 149 16.84 -6.78 16.56
C ILE A 149 17.26 -6.93 18.02
N ILE A 150 16.36 -6.63 18.94
CA ILE A 150 16.65 -6.62 20.37
C ILE A 150 15.84 -7.67 21.14
N ASP A 151 16.38 -8.13 22.25
CA ASP A 151 15.61 -8.87 23.26
C ASP A 151 14.64 -7.91 23.97
N ALA A 152 13.35 -8.20 23.94
CA ALA A 152 12.30 -7.34 24.51
C ALA A 152 12.38 -7.10 26.02
N LYS A 153 13.20 -7.88 26.76
CA LYS A 153 13.35 -7.76 28.22
C LYS A 153 14.65 -7.10 28.63
N THR A 154 15.73 -7.42 27.91
CA THR A 154 17.08 -6.92 28.27
C THR A 154 17.47 -5.71 27.47
N GLU A 155 16.76 -5.44 26.33
CA GLU A 155 17.06 -4.40 25.36
C GLU A 155 18.46 -4.58 24.71
N GLU A 156 19.06 -5.76 24.85
CA GLU A 156 20.35 -6.06 24.20
C GLU A 156 20.13 -6.48 22.74
N VAL A 157 21.03 -6.03 21.87
CA VAL A 157 21.03 -6.41 20.45
C VAL A 157 21.32 -7.90 20.31
N LEU A 158 20.44 -8.61 19.62
CA LEU A 158 20.55 -10.04 19.39
C LEU A 158 21.47 -10.35 18.20
N PRO A 159 22.17 -11.51 18.24
CA PRO A 159 22.92 -12.00 17.09
C PRO A 159 22.06 -12.24 15.85
N PRO A 160 22.62 -12.15 14.64
CA PRO A 160 21.90 -12.46 13.41
C PRO A 160 21.26 -13.86 13.44
N GLY A 161 19.98 -13.91 13.05
CA GLY A 161 19.18 -15.13 13.01
C GLY A 161 18.35 -15.42 14.28
N GLU A 162 18.55 -14.65 15.34
CA GLU A 162 17.68 -14.73 16.52
C GLU A 162 16.42 -13.86 16.33
N LYS A 163 15.35 -14.27 16.99
CA LYS A 163 14.05 -13.60 16.90
C LYS A 163 13.88 -12.64 18.09
N GLY A 164 13.57 -11.38 17.79
CA GLY A 164 13.35 -10.33 18.78
C GLY A 164 12.37 -9.26 18.31
N GLU A 165 12.44 -8.09 18.92
CA GLU A 165 11.73 -6.87 18.52
C GLU A 165 12.60 -5.96 17.68
#